data_eca6b98790b27819fb6c93ce0f2bb847
#
_entry.id   eca6b98790b27819fb6c93ce0f2bb847
#
_cell.length_a   1.000
_cell.length_b   1.000
_cell.length_c   1.000
_cell.angle_alpha   90.00
_cell.angle_beta   90.00
_cell.angle_gamma   90.00
#
_symmetry.space_group_name_H-M   'P 1'
#
loop_
_entity.id
_entity.type
_entity.pdbx_description
1 polymer ?
#
loop_
_entity_poly.entity_id
_entity_poly.type
_entity_poly.pdbx_seq_one_letter_code
_entity_poly.pdbx_strand_id
1 'polypeptide(L)'
;MLLRSARIAVQFLTCFPIRLEPPPIGREVGLSLLWYPAVGLLLGLLLWVAALLLSRVATPLAAAIVLAVWVASTGALHLDGLADTVDAWAGGRGDRERTLAIMKDPYAGPVAVAAVVCLLLLKFGALSALDGLSGTPVRSEIHFACAYILPPVLARAAVPLLFAGTPYVRAQGIGADLAQFQSRAGGRAVAAIAGLAAIAVGGWSGLLATTVTIPAYFFMRRAFIRRLGGITGDCAGAMIEVIEAVSLIALSSYR
;
A
#
# COMPACT_ATOMS: atom_id res chain seq x y z
N MET A 1 10.81 -20.50 10.99
CA MET A 1 10.18 -19.25 11.47
C MET A 1 10.16 -18.17 10.38
N LEU A 2 11.30 -17.73 9.82
CA LEU A 2 11.33 -16.66 8.79
C LEU A 2 10.51 -16.98 7.53
N LEU A 3 10.65 -18.18 6.96
CA LEU A 3 9.87 -18.58 5.76
C LEU A 3 8.37 -18.59 6.03
N ARG A 4 7.97 -18.97 7.24
CA ARG A 4 6.57 -18.99 7.64
C ARG A 4 6.01 -17.58 7.79
N SER A 5 6.78 -16.64 8.39
CA SER A 5 6.41 -15.22 8.43
C SER A 5 6.31 -14.58 7.05
N ALA A 6 7.14 -14.99 6.08
CA ALA A 6 7.02 -14.55 4.69
C ALA A 6 5.69 -15.04 4.06
N ARG A 7 5.33 -16.32 4.27
CA ARG A 7 4.04 -16.86 3.78
C ARG A 7 2.84 -16.15 4.41
N ILE A 8 2.92 -15.79 5.71
CA ILE A 8 1.91 -14.98 6.39
C ILE A 8 1.77 -13.62 5.71
N ALA A 9 2.89 -12.94 5.40
CA ALA A 9 2.87 -11.65 4.72
C ALA A 9 2.19 -11.74 3.33
N VAL A 10 2.51 -12.77 2.54
CA VAL A 10 1.86 -12.99 1.23
C VAL A 10 0.37 -13.26 1.40
N GLN A 11 -0.02 -14.16 2.31
CA GLN A 11 -1.42 -14.48 2.58
C GLN A 11 -2.23 -13.24 3.00
N PHE A 12 -1.63 -12.36 3.79
CA PHE A 12 -2.32 -11.20 4.33
C PHE A 12 -2.41 -10.03 3.35
N LEU A 13 -1.41 -9.85 2.49
CA LEU A 13 -1.34 -8.70 1.57
C LEU A 13 -1.80 -9.01 0.14
N THR A 14 -2.13 -10.25 -0.15
CA THR A 14 -2.53 -10.69 -1.50
C THR A 14 -3.68 -11.68 -1.46
N CYS A 15 -4.36 -11.87 -2.60
CA CYS A 15 -5.39 -12.89 -2.76
C CYS A 15 -4.83 -14.29 -3.03
N PHE A 16 -3.51 -14.51 -3.00
CA PHE A 16 -2.92 -15.83 -3.26
C PHE A 16 -3.33 -16.86 -2.20
N PRO A 17 -3.81 -18.05 -2.61
CA PRO A 17 -4.37 -19.05 -1.71
C PRO A 17 -3.27 -19.81 -0.95
N ILE A 18 -2.69 -19.18 0.06
CA ILE A 18 -1.69 -19.80 0.94
C ILE A 18 -2.39 -20.38 2.16
N ARG A 19 -2.31 -21.68 2.34
CA ARG A 19 -2.76 -22.37 3.56
C ARG A 19 -1.61 -22.48 4.54
N LEU A 20 -1.86 -22.10 5.78
CA LEU A 20 -0.91 -22.18 6.89
C LEU A 20 -1.46 -23.12 7.95
N GLU A 21 -0.85 -24.30 8.06
CA GLU A 21 -1.15 -25.31 9.06
C GLU A 21 0.12 -25.62 9.87
N PRO A 22 0.05 -25.61 11.19
CA PRO A 22 -1.02 -25.10 12.06
C PRO A 22 -1.22 -23.58 11.94
N PRO A 23 -2.29 -23.00 12.53
CA PRO A 23 -2.51 -21.54 12.50
C PRO A 23 -1.28 -20.76 12.96
N PRO A 24 -1.04 -19.54 12.41
CA PRO A 24 0.10 -18.70 12.80
C PRO A 24 0.04 -18.33 14.28
N ILE A 25 1.20 -18.30 14.95
CA ILE A 25 1.34 -17.76 16.31
C ILE A 25 1.72 -16.28 16.26
N GLY A 26 1.38 -15.51 17.31
CA GLY A 26 1.54 -14.07 17.35
C GLY A 26 2.95 -13.57 16.96
N ARG A 27 4.01 -14.27 17.40
CA ARG A 27 5.40 -13.92 17.03
C ARG A 27 5.68 -14.07 15.53
N GLU A 28 5.11 -15.07 14.87
CA GLU A 28 5.24 -15.24 13.41
C GLU A 28 4.49 -14.15 12.66
N VAL A 29 3.30 -13.78 13.18
CA VAL A 29 2.50 -12.67 12.68
C VAL A 29 3.27 -11.35 12.81
N GLY A 30 3.83 -11.04 13.97
CA GLY A 30 4.61 -9.80 14.16
C GLY A 30 5.83 -9.71 13.25
N LEU A 31 6.55 -10.85 13.05
CA LEU A 31 7.69 -10.91 12.14
C LEU A 31 7.30 -10.81 10.65
N SER A 32 6.04 -11.08 10.30
CA SER A 32 5.58 -10.95 8.92
C SER A 32 5.68 -9.52 8.39
N LEU A 33 5.57 -8.51 9.25
CA LEU A 33 5.76 -7.10 8.87
C LEU A 33 7.10 -6.84 8.17
N LEU A 34 8.16 -7.58 8.52
CA LEU A 34 9.47 -7.41 7.90
C LEU A 34 9.51 -7.84 6.43
N TRP A 35 8.54 -8.65 6.01
CA TRP A 35 8.41 -9.14 4.64
C TRP A 35 7.49 -8.28 3.76
N TYR A 36 6.81 -7.28 4.33
CA TYR A 36 5.87 -6.45 3.59
C TYR A 36 6.48 -5.76 2.37
N PRO A 37 7.68 -5.14 2.42
CA PRO A 37 8.29 -4.57 1.23
C PRO A 37 8.63 -5.60 0.16
N ALA A 38 8.98 -6.84 0.56
CA ALA A 38 9.23 -7.93 -0.39
C ALA A 38 7.94 -8.37 -1.10
N VAL A 39 6.81 -8.39 -0.40
CA VAL A 39 5.49 -8.60 -1.03
C VAL A 39 5.15 -7.43 -1.97
N GLY A 40 5.49 -6.19 -1.57
CA GLY A 40 5.38 -5.03 -2.45
C GLY A 40 6.19 -5.18 -3.75
N LEU A 41 7.42 -5.71 -3.64
CA LEU A 41 8.26 -6.03 -4.80
C LEU A 41 7.61 -7.09 -5.70
N LEU A 42 7.09 -8.16 -5.11
CA LEU A 42 6.38 -9.21 -5.86
C LEU A 42 5.19 -8.64 -6.65
N LEU A 43 4.37 -7.81 -6.00
CA LEU A 43 3.23 -7.14 -6.65
C LEU A 43 3.71 -6.18 -7.74
N GLY A 44 4.73 -5.37 -7.48
CA GLY A 44 5.28 -4.44 -8.45
C GLY A 44 5.85 -5.13 -9.68
N LEU A 45 6.54 -6.26 -9.51
CA LEU A 45 7.02 -7.10 -10.62
C LEU A 45 5.86 -7.69 -11.42
N LEU A 46 4.79 -8.14 -10.76
CA LEU A 46 3.58 -8.61 -11.44
C LEU A 46 2.97 -7.50 -12.31
N LEU A 47 2.85 -6.27 -11.79
CA LEU A 47 2.31 -5.14 -12.53
C LEU A 47 3.21 -4.73 -13.70
N TRP A 48 4.50 -4.71 -13.49
CA TRP A 48 5.49 -4.42 -14.55
C TRP A 48 5.42 -5.45 -15.68
N VAL A 49 5.38 -6.74 -15.35
CA VAL A 49 5.23 -7.82 -16.36
C VAL A 49 3.89 -7.68 -17.08
N ALA A 50 2.79 -7.41 -16.37
CA ALA A 50 1.49 -7.17 -17.00
C ALA A 50 1.55 -5.99 -17.98
N ALA A 51 2.19 -4.89 -17.60
CA ALA A 51 2.38 -3.73 -18.48
C ALA A 51 3.21 -4.08 -19.74
N LEU A 52 4.28 -4.86 -19.60
CA LEU A 52 5.08 -5.34 -20.74
C LEU A 52 4.27 -6.21 -21.70
N LEU A 53 3.46 -7.13 -21.17
CA LEU A 53 2.59 -7.99 -22.00
C LEU A 53 1.51 -7.19 -22.74
N LEU A 54 1.10 -6.06 -22.19
CA LEU A 54 0.08 -5.17 -22.75
C LEU A 54 0.65 -4.03 -23.59
N SER A 55 1.95 -4.00 -23.85
CA SER A 55 2.63 -2.91 -24.58
C SER A 55 2.10 -2.66 -26.01
N ARG A 56 1.39 -3.62 -26.60
CA ARG A 56 0.73 -3.49 -27.92
C ARG A 56 -0.77 -3.18 -27.85
N VAL A 57 -1.32 -3.08 -26.64
CA VAL A 57 -2.72 -2.74 -26.41
C VAL A 57 -2.85 -1.22 -26.29
N ALA A 58 -3.98 -0.67 -26.76
CA ALA A 58 -4.25 0.77 -26.63
C ALA A 58 -4.10 1.23 -25.17
N THR A 59 -3.38 2.34 -24.97
CA THR A 59 -2.92 2.81 -23.65
C THR A 59 -4.01 2.87 -22.58
N PRO A 60 -5.22 3.46 -22.82
CA PRO A 60 -6.23 3.52 -21.78
C PRO A 60 -6.71 2.11 -21.36
N LEU A 61 -6.82 1.19 -22.33
CA LEU A 61 -7.24 -0.18 -22.03
C LEU A 61 -6.14 -0.94 -21.27
N ALA A 62 -4.88 -0.79 -21.67
CA ALA A 62 -3.75 -1.40 -20.97
C ALA A 62 -3.67 -0.89 -19.51
N ALA A 63 -3.80 0.43 -19.29
CA ALA A 63 -3.83 1.03 -17.95
C ALA A 63 -4.99 0.50 -17.10
N ALA A 64 -6.18 0.36 -17.68
CA ALA A 64 -7.34 -0.20 -16.99
C ALA A 64 -7.11 -1.66 -16.59
N ILE A 65 -6.53 -2.48 -17.48
CA ILE A 65 -6.23 -3.90 -17.18
C ILE A 65 -5.17 -4.01 -16.09
N VAL A 66 -4.08 -3.22 -16.16
CA VAL A 66 -3.04 -3.21 -15.11
C VAL A 66 -3.63 -2.80 -13.77
N LEU A 67 -4.49 -1.77 -13.73
CA LEU A 67 -5.17 -1.37 -12.50
C LEU A 67 -6.09 -2.48 -11.97
N ALA A 68 -6.84 -3.14 -12.84
CA ALA A 68 -7.69 -4.28 -12.45
C ALA A 68 -6.86 -5.44 -11.88
N VAL A 69 -5.72 -5.76 -12.49
CA VAL A 69 -4.76 -6.76 -11.95
C VAL A 69 -4.24 -6.33 -10.59
N TRP A 70 -3.93 -5.03 -10.39
CA TRP A 70 -3.48 -4.50 -9.10
C TRP A 70 -4.52 -4.72 -8.01
N VAL A 71 -5.75 -4.28 -8.25
CA VAL A 71 -6.86 -4.44 -7.29
C VAL A 71 -7.16 -5.92 -7.02
N ALA A 72 -7.25 -6.73 -8.07
CA ALA A 72 -7.53 -8.17 -7.94
C ALA A 72 -6.44 -8.91 -7.16
N SER A 73 -5.16 -8.58 -7.38
CA SER A 73 -4.03 -9.24 -6.71
C SER A 73 -4.00 -9.00 -5.20
N THR A 74 -4.58 -7.91 -4.72
CA THR A 74 -4.72 -7.58 -3.28
C THR A 74 -6.09 -7.96 -2.71
N GLY A 75 -7.01 -8.46 -3.56
CA GLY A 75 -8.39 -8.73 -3.15
C GLY A 75 -9.13 -7.48 -2.64
N ALA A 76 -8.75 -6.30 -3.09
CA ALA A 76 -9.28 -5.00 -2.67
C ALA A 76 -9.15 -4.69 -1.15
N LEU A 77 -8.40 -5.48 -0.38
CA LEU A 77 -8.27 -5.35 1.07
C LEU A 77 -7.86 -3.93 1.52
N HIS A 78 -6.95 -3.30 0.78
CA HIS A 78 -6.47 -1.96 1.13
C HIS A 78 -7.45 -0.87 0.73
N LEU A 79 -8.19 -1.07 -0.37
CA LEU A 79 -9.31 -0.19 -0.77
C LEU A 79 -10.43 -0.20 0.26
N ASP A 80 -10.75 -1.36 0.82
CA ASP A 80 -11.68 -1.51 1.94
C ASP A 80 -11.23 -0.69 3.14
N GLY A 81 -9.97 -0.83 3.56
CA GLY A 81 -9.41 -0.02 4.63
C GLY A 81 -9.42 1.50 4.35
N LEU A 82 -9.27 1.91 3.09
CA LEU A 82 -9.44 3.31 2.69
C LEU A 82 -10.90 3.74 2.82
N ALA A 83 -11.83 2.93 2.33
CA ALA A 83 -13.27 3.17 2.40
C ALA A 83 -13.72 3.36 3.85
N ASP A 84 -13.39 2.42 4.74
CA ASP A 84 -13.70 2.45 6.16
C ASP A 84 -13.10 3.69 6.86
N THR A 85 -11.85 4.00 6.52
CA THR A 85 -11.18 5.18 7.09
C THR A 85 -11.89 6.47 6.68
N VAL A 86 -12.26 6.63 5.41
CA VAL A 86 -12.90 7.84 4.89
C VAL A 86 -14.31 8.00 5.45
N ASP A 87 -15.12 6.96 5.47
CA ASP A 87 -16.47 7.00 6.04
C ASP A 87 -16.44 7.32 7.53
N ALA A 88 -15.50 6.71 8.27
CA ALA A 88 -15.34 6.98 9.67
C ALA A 88 -14.89 8.43 9.95
N TRP A 89 -14.06 9.02 9.08
CA TRP A 89 -13.70 10.44 9.18
C TRP A 89 -14.88 11.35 8.95
N ALA A 90 -15.68 11.09 7.91
CA ALA A 90 -16.86 11.87 7.57
C ALA A 90 -17.96 11.74 8.63
N GLY A 91 -18.34 10.51 8.98
CA GLY A 91 -19.43 10.20 9.90
C GLY A 91 -19.12 10.46 11.37
N GLY A 92 -17.86 10.30 11.77
CA GLY A 92 -17.43 10.42 13.16
C GLY A 92 -17.34 11.86 13.68
N ARG A 93 -17.35 12.87 12.82
CA ARG A 93 -17.42 14.33 13.14
C ARG A 93 -16.49 14.80 14.26
N GLY A 94 -15.28 14.24 14.38
CA GLY A 94 -14.30 14.59 15.42
C GLY A 94 -14.36 13.70 16.67
N ASP A 95 -15.44 12.97 16.89
CA ASP A 95 -15.58 12.03 17.99
C ASP A 95 -14.81 10.73 17.72
N ARG A 96 -13.95 10.33 18.66
CA ARG A 96 -13.09 9.15 18.53
C ARG A 96 -13.89 7.84 18.59
N GLU A 97 -14.80 7.73 19.55
CA GLU A 97 -15.55 6.49 19.78
C GLU A 97 -16.50 6.23 18.62
N ARG A 98 -17.20 7.26 18.18
CA ARG A 98 -18.05 7.21 16.99
C ARG A 98 -17.25 6.87 15.72
N THR A 99 -16.05 7.44 15.55
CA THR A 99 -15.16 7.11 14.42
C THR A 99 -14.80 5.63 14.44
N LEU A 100 -14.39 5.08 15.58
CA LEU A 100 -14.05 3.66 15.74
C LEU A 100 -15.27 2.73 15.58
N ALA A 101 -16.46 3.19 15.93
CA ALA A 101 -17.70 2.43 15.72
C ALA A 101 -18.05 2.32 14.23
N ILE A 102 -17.96 3.44 13.48
CA ILE A 102 -18.22 3.46 12.03
C ILE A 102 -17.20 2.58 11.27
N MET A 103 -15.92 2.59 11.67
CA MET A 103 -14.90 1.70 11.09
C MET A 103 -15.17 0.20 11.24
N LYS A 104 -16.18 -0.20 11.97
CA LYS A 104 -16.61 -1.61 12.14
C LYS A 104 -17.91 -1.91 11.38
N ASP A 105 -18.53 -0.89 10.80
CA ASP A 105 -19.73 -1.05 10.02
C ASP A 105 -19.37 -1.73 8.68
N PRO A 106 -19.99 -2.86 8.31
CA PRO A 106 -19.68 -3.53 7.05
C PRO A 106 -20.25 -2.80 5.81
N TYR A 107 -21.00 -1.72 6.00
CA TYR A 107 -21.59 -0.96 4.91
C TYR A 107 -20.74 0.25 4.53
N ALA A 108 -20.38 0.35 3.25
CA ALA A 108 -19.72 1.52 2.71
C ALA A 108 -20.72 2.65 2.42
N GLY A 109 -20.45 3.83 2.95
CA GLY A 109 -21.24 5.03 2.70
C GLY A 109 -20.89 5.71 1.37
N PRO A 110 -21.70 6.69 0.93
CA PRO A 110 -21.46 7.40 -0.33
C PRO A 110 -20.09 8.10 -0.39
N VAL A 111 -19.57 8.55 0.75
CA VAL A 111 -18.28 9.26 0.84
C VAL A 111 -17.13 8.29 0.58
N ALA A 112 -17.19 7.07 1.14
CA ALA A 112 -16.23 6.01 0.86
C ALA A 112 -16.21 5.64 -0.62
N VAL A 113 -17.39 5.42 -1.22
CA VAL A 113 -17.52 5.10 -2.65
C VAL A 113 -16.89 6.20 -3.51
N ALA A 114 -17.19 7.47 -3.23
CA ALA A 114 -16.61 8.60 -3.95
C ALA A 114 -15.08 8.65 -3.80
N ALA A 115 -14.54 8.43 -2.60
CA ALA A 115 -13.11 8.43 -2.36
C ALA A 115 -12.37 7.30 -3.08
N VAL A 116 -12.93 6.08 -3.06
CA VAL A 116 -12.36 4.93 -3.78
C VAL A 116 -12.38 5.18 -5.29
N VAL A 117 -13.50 5.67 -5.84
CA VAL A 117 -13.60 6.00 -7.28
C VAL A 117 -12.58 7.08 -7.65
N CYS A 118 -12.48 8.16 -6.88
CA CYS A 118 -11.50 9.22 -7.13
C CYS A 118 -10.05 8.68 -7.10
N LEU A 119 -9.71 7.85 -6.12
CA LEU A 119 -8.38 7.24 -6.03
C LEU A 119 -8.08 6.34 -7.22
N LEU A 120 -9.02 5.49 -7.62
CA LEU A 120 -8.86 4.60 -8.78
C LEU A 120 -8.74 5.39 -10.08
N LEU A 121 -9.50 6.47 -10.25
CA LEU A 121 -9.37 7.37 -11.41
C LEU A 121 -7.99 8.06 -11.43
N LEU A 122 -7.46 8.47 -10.28
CA LEU A 122 -6.10 9.03 -10.19
C LEU A 122 -5.03 7.99 -10.56
N LYS A 123 -5.13 6.77 -10.04
CA LYS A 123 -4.22 5.66 -10.42
C LYS A 123 -4.34 5.33 -11.92
N PHE A 124 -5.55 5.25 -12.45
CA PHE A 124 -5.80 5.02 -13.87
C PHE A 124 -5.18 6.12 -14.75
N GLY A 125 -5.43 7.39 -14.43
CA GLY A 125 -4.87 8.53 -15.13
C GLY A 125 -3.33 8.53 -15.11
N ALA A 126 -2.74 8.22 -13.94
CA ALA A 126 -1.30 8.13 -13.79
C ALA A 126 -0.71 6.96 -14.63
N LEU A 127 -1.32 5.78 -14.60
CA LEU A 127 -0.92 4.64 -15.45
C LEU A 127 -1.04 4.96 -16.94
N SER A 128 -2.10 5.68 -17.34
CA SER A 128 -2.31 6.09 -18.73
C SER A 128 -1.30 7.14 -19.22
N ALA A 129 -0.69 7.87 -18.31
CA ALA A 129 0.31 8.90 -18.62
C ALA A 129 1.74 8.35 -18.69
N LEU A 130 1.98 7.08 -18.34
CA LEU A 130 3.30 6.47 -18.42
C LEU A 130 3.69 6.23 -19.89
N ASP A 131 4.86 6.73 -20.28
CA ASP A 131 5.49 6.40 -21.56
C ASP A 131 5.73 4.89 -21.64
N GLY A 132 5.60 4.30 -22.82
CA GLY A 132 5.77 2.86 -23.03
C GLY A 132 4.46 2.08 -23.15
N LEU A 133 3.39 2.48 -22.46
CA LEU A 133 2.04 2.01 -22.79
C LEU A 133 1.49 2.68 -24.06
N SER A 134 2.01 3.86 -24.42
CA SER A 134 1.59 4.64 -25.59
C SER A 134 2.37 4.32 -26.88
N GLY A 135 3.28 3.34 -26.87
CA GLY A 135 4.15 3.02 -28.01
C GLY A 135 5.22 4.10 -28.29
N THR A 136 5.33 5.12 -27.45
CA THR A 136 6.43 6.09 -27.50
C THR A 136 7.71 5.48 -26.96
N PRO A 137 8.91 5.89 -27.44
CA PRO A 137 10.17 5.41 -26.88
C PRO A 137 10.22 5.66 -25.38
N VAL A 138 10.43 4.61 -24.60
CA VAL A 138 10.60 4.72 -23.16
C VAL A 138 11.85 5.55 -22.88
N ARG A 139 11.72 6.65 -22.15
CA ARG A 139 12.87 7.52 -21.80
C ARG A 139 13.99 6.76 -21.10
N SER A 140 13.60 5.78 -20.31
CA SER A 140 14.49 4.85 -19.64
C SER A 140 13.68 3.61 -19.23
N GLU A 141 14.13 2.43 -19.58
CA GLU A 141 13.55 1.15 -19.15
C GLU A 141 13.47 1.07 -17.62
N ILE A 142 14.47 1.66 -16.94
CA ILE A 142 14.51 1.74 -15.48
C ILE A 142 13.37 2.60 -14.95
N HIS A 143 13.11 3.77 -15.56
CA HIS A 143 12.00 4.63 -15.12
C HIS A 143 10.65 3.93 -15.27
N PHE A 144 10.44 3.28 -16.42
CA PHE A 144 9.23 2.49 -16.68
C PHE A 144 9.03 1.38 -15.64
N ALA A 145 10.06 0.58 -15.37
CA ALA A 145 10.01 -0.46 -14.35
C ALA A 145 9.74 0.15 -12.95
N CYS A 146 10.41 1.24 -12.60
CA CYS A 146 10.24 1.93 -11.32
C CYS A 146 8.81 2.43 -11.10
N ALA A 147 8.11 2.88 -12.14
CA ALA A 147 6.74 3.37 -12.03
C ALA A 147 5.74 2.28 -11.59
N TYR A 148 6.02 1.02 -11.90
CA TYR A 148 5.19 -0.12 -11.46
C TYR A 148 5.68 -0.74 -10.15
N ILE A 149 6.99 -0.75 -9.91
CA ILE A 149 7.60 -1.48 -8.79
C ILE A 149 7.64 -0.65 -7.52
N LEU A 150 8.04 0.63 -7.61
CA LEU A 150 8.28 1.44 -6.41
C LEU A 150 7.00 1.77 -5.62
N PRO A 151 5.84 2.10 -6.22
CA PRO A 151 4.64 2.39 -5.46
C PRO A 151 4.22 1.25 -4.52
N PRO A 152 4.09 -0.03 -4.96
CA PRO A 152 3.80 -1.13 -4.06
C PRO A 152 4.88 -1.38 -3.00
N VAL A 153 6.16 -1.22 -3.34
CA VAL A 153 7.27 -1.44 -2.39
C VAL A 153 7.25 -0.40 -1.26
N LEU A 154 7.20 0.88 -1.62
CA LEU A 154 7.24 1.98 -0.64
C LEU A 154 5.99 2.01 0.24
N ALA A 155 4.82 1.71 -0.34
CA ALA A 155 3.58 1.62 0.40
C ALA A 155 3.63 0.51 1.47
N ARG A 156 4.13 -0.68 1.13
CA ARG A 156 4.28 -1.77 2.09
C ARG A 156 5.43 -1.54 3.07
N ALA A 157 6.48 -0.81 2.69
CA ALA A 157 7.54 -0.39 3.59
C ALA A 157 7.06 0.60 4.66
N ALA A 158 6.07 1.43 4.34
CA ALA A 158 5.47 2.36 5.29
C ALA A 158 4.72 1.67 6.44
N VAL A 159 4.16 0.47 6.22
CA VAL A 159 3.36 -0.24 7.23
C VAL A 159 4.18 -0.69 8.44
N PRO A 160 5.30 -1.43 8.31
CA PRO A 160 6.12 -1.76 9.47
C PRO A 160 6.65 -0.52 10.20
N LEU A 161 6.94 0.57 9.50
CA LEU A 161 7.32 1.84 10.10
C LEU A 161 6.15 2.47 10.89
N LEU A 162 4.92 2.40 10.35
CA LEU A 162 3.71 2.90 10.99
C LEU A 162 3.44 2.15 12.30
N PHE A 163 3.48 0.83 12.29
CA PHE A 163 3.32 0.00 13.48
C PHE A 163 4.44 0.25 14.50
N ALA A 164 5.69 0.39 14.05
CA ALA A 164 6.84 0.62 14.94
C ALA A 164 6.78 1.95 15.70
N GLY A 165 6.09 2.95 15.16
CA GLY A 165 6.06 4.31 15.69
C GLY A 165 4.72 4.81 16.18
N THR A 166 3.64 3.98 16.13
CA THR A 166 2.28 4.46 16.42
C THR A 166 1.51 3.43 17.24
N PRO A 167 0.80 3.83 18.32
CA PRO A 167 -0.04 2.93 19.08
C PRO A 167 -1.14 2.30 18.24
N TYR A 168 -1.41 1.01 18.46
CA TYR A 168 -2.55 0.32 17.86
C TYR A 168 -3.76 0.42 18.78
N VAL A 169 -4.95 0.78 18.27
CA VAL A 169 -6.09 1.15 19.13
C VAL A 169 -7.18 0.08 19.28
N ARG A 170 -7.15 -0.98 18.47
CA ARG A 170 -8.05 -2.13 18.64
C ARG A 170 -7.40 -3.20 19.53
N ALA A 171 -8.16 -3.75 20.48
CA ALA A 171 -7.64 -4.74 21.43
C ALA A 171 -7.52 -6.16 20.84
N GLN A 172 -8.18 -6.45 19.71
CA GLN A 172 -8.28 -7.79 19.13
C GLN A 172 -8.08 -7.77 17.61
N GLY A 173 -7.80 -8.95 17.05
CA GLY A 173 -7.62 -9.17 15.61
C GLY A 173 -6.15 -9.19 15.19
N ILE A 174 -5.91 -9.54 13.92
CA ILE A 174 -4.55 -9.71 13.35
C ILE A 174 -3.68 -8.46 13.55
N GLY A 175 -4.27 -7.28 13.43
CA GLY A 175 -3.55 -6.02 13.66
C GLY A 175 -3.05 -5.83 15.10
N ALA A 176 -3.77 -6.38 16.10
CA ALA A 176 -3.30 -6.38 17.48
C ALA A 176 -2.08 -7.29 17.66
N ASP A 177 -2.10 -8.49 17.05
CA ASP A 177 -0.95 -9.40 17.05
C ASP A 177 0.26 -8.79 16.34
N LEU A 178 0.05 -8.15 15.18
CA LEU A 178 1.09 -7.39 14.49
C LEU A 178 1.71 -6.34 15.40
N ALA A 179 0.90 -5.55 16.09
CA ALA A 179 1.37 -4.48 16.97
C ALA A 179 2.09 -5.01 18.22
N GLN A 180 1.59 -6.10 18.80
CA GLN A 180 2.13 -6.69 20.03
C GLN A 180 3.48 -7.38 19.79
N PHE A 181 3.61 -8.13 18.70
CA PHE A 181 4.76 -9.01 18.46
C PHE A 181 5.74 -8.47 17.43
N GLN A 182 5.57 -7.26 16.92
CA GLN A 182 6.49 -6.65 15.98
C GLN A 182 7.88 -6.37 16.55
N SER A 183 8.87 -6.35 15.67
CA SER A 183 10.18 -5.78 15.96
C SER A 183 10.21 -4.30 15.57
N ARG A 184 10.12 -3.39 16.55
CA ARG A 184 10.15 -1.94 16.26
C ARG A 184 11.42 -1.51 15.54
N ALA A 185 12.58 -2.04 15.97
CA ALA A 185 13.85 -1.77 15.32
C ALA A 185 13.89 -2.37 13.91
N GLY A 186 13.43 -3.62 13.75
CA GLY A 186 13.32 -4.29 12.45
C GLY A 186 12.40 -3.57 11.49
N GLY A 187 11.23 -3.11 11.96
CA GLY A 187 10.27 -2.35 11.14
C GLY A 187 10.85 -1.03 10.62
N ARG A 188 11.62 -0.31 11.46
CA ARG A 188 12.33 0.92 11.04
C ARG A 188 13.44 0.60 10.06
N ALA A 189 14.22 -0.44 10.33
CA ALA A 189 15.33 -0.84 9.48
C ALA A 189 14.86 -1.27 8.09
N VAL A 190 13.81 -2.12 8.01
CA VAL A 190 13.30 -2.59 6.72
C VAL A 190 12.70 -1.46 5.89
N ALA A 191 12.05 -0.49 6.51
CA ALA A 191 11.54 0.70 5.82
C ALA A 191 12.67 1.59 5.29
N ALA A 192 13.72 1.80 6.10
CA ALA A 192 14.89 2.56 5.67
C ALA A 192 15.65 1.85 4.53
N ILE A 193 15.83 0.54 4.63
CA ILE A 193 16.46 -0.28 3.58
C ILE A 193 15.66 -0.20 2.28
N ALA A 194 14.34 -0.31 2.34
CA ALA A 194 13.48 -0.22 1.16
C ALA A 194 13.57 1.17 0.48
N GLY A 195 13.56 2.25 1.26
CA GLY A 195 13.74 3.61 0.73
C GLY A 195 15.12 3.83 0.10
N LEU A 196 16.19 3.40 0.77
CA LEU A 196 17.55 3.48 0.25
C LEU A 196 17.74 2.63 -1.01
N ALA A 197 17.21 1.41 -1.02
CA ALA A 197 17.24 0.53 -2.19
C ALA A 197 16.46 1.14 -3.37
N ALA A 198 15.31 1.74 -3.12
CA ALA A 198 14.54 2.46 -4.13
C ALA A 198 15.36 3.57 -4.78
N ILE A 199 16.10 4.36 -3.99
CA ILE A 199 16.98 5.43 -4.49
C ILE A 199 18.19 4.84 -5.22
N ALA A 200 18.85 3.83 -4.66
CA ALA A 200 20.05 3.24 -5.23
C ALA A 200 19.80 2.55 -6.59
N VAL A 201 18.66 1.84 -6.72
CA VAL A 201 18.30 1.11 -7.94
C VAL A 201 17.56 2.02 -8.93
N GLY A 202 16.62 2.83 -8.45
CA GLY A 202 15.77 3.69 -9.27
C GLY A 202 16.40 5.05 -9.62
N GLY A 203 17.54 5.40 -9.02
CA GLY A 203 18.18 6.70 -9.25
C GLY A 203 17.23 7.86 -8.97
N TRP A 204 17.03 8.72 -9.96
CA TRP A 204 16.13 9.87 -9.84
C TRP A 204 14.67 9.47 -9.61
N SER A 205 14.18 8.43 -10.26
CA SER A 205 12.82 7.91 -10.06
C SER A 205 12.62 7.43 -8.61
N GLY A 206 13.61 6.73 -8.06
CA GLY A 206 13.59 6.28 -6.67
C GLY A 206 13.63 7.44 -5.67
N LEU A 207 14.46 8.46 -5.95
CA LEU A 207 14.51 9.66 -5.14
C LEU A 207 13.16 10.40 -5.14
N LEU A 208 12.57 10.60 -6.33
CA LEU A 208 11.28 11.26 -6.49
C LEU A 208 10.17 10.52 -5.73
N ALA A 209 10.04 9.20 -5.96
CA ALA A 209 9.02 8.38 -5.29
C ALA A 209 9.18 8.41 -3.77
N THR A 210 10.41 8.29 -3.25
CA THR A 210 10.69 8.34 -1.81
C THR A 210 10.39 9.72 -1.23
N THR A 211 10.74 10.80 -1.94
CA THR A 211 10.53 12.18 -1.50
C THR A 211 9.05 12.50 -1.32
N VAL A 212 8.15 12.00 -2.19
CA VAL A 212 6.70 12.23 -2.04
C VAL A 212 6.07 11.30 -1.00
N THR A 213 6.61 10.10 -0.83
CA THR A 213 6.14 9.10 0.16
C THR A 213 6.33 9.60 1.59
N ILE A 214 7.46 10.25 1.90
CA ILE A 214 7.78 10.72 3.25
C ILE A 214 6.72 11.70 3.79
N PRO A 215 6.41 12.83 3.14
CA PRO A 215 5.39 13.76 3.63
C PRO A 215 4.00 13.12 3.68
N ALA A 216 3.64 12.28 2.70
CA ALA A 216 2.36 11.56 2.72
C ALA A 216 2.23 10.65 3.95
N TYR A 217 3.29 9.90 4.29
CA TYR A 217 3.36 9.08 5.49
C TYR A 217 3.15 9.90 6.77
N PHE A 218 3.91 10.98 6.95
CA PHE A 218 3.82 11.79 8.17
C PHE A 218 2.49 12.52 8.28
N PHE A 219 1.93 13.00 7.18
CA PHE A 219 0.61 13.63 7.14
C PHE A 219 -0.48 12.66 7.59
N MET A 220 -0.53 11.46 6.99
CA MET A 220 -1.53 10.44 7.34
C MET A 220 -1.36 9.94 8.76
N ARG A 221 -0.12 9.60 9.16
CA ARG A 221 0.16 9.20 10.53
C ARG A 221 -0.31 10.23 11.55
N ARG A 222 -0.05 11.54 11.29
CA ARG A 222 -0.51 12.63 12.16
C ARG A 222 -2.04 12.71 12.20
N ALA A 223 -2.70 12.53 11.05
CA ALA A 223 -4.16 12.51 10.98
C ALA A 223 -4.75 11.36 11.82
N PHE A 224 -4.19 10.15 11.70
CA PHE A 224 -4.61 8.99 12.49
C PHE A 224 -4.43 9.21 13.99
N ILE A 225 -3.26 9.71 14.42
CA ILE A 225 -3.00 9.99 15.84
C ILE A 225 -3.96 11.06 16.38
N ARG A 226 -4.19 12.13 15.63
CA ARG A 226 -5.11 13.20 16.05
C ARG A 226 -6.55 12.73 16.18
N ARG A 227 -6.99 11.84 15.28
CA ARG A 227 -8.38 11.39 15.24
C ARG A 227 -8.66 10.23 16.17
N LEU A 228 -7.75 9.25 16.24
CA LEU A 228 -7.96 7.97 16.92
C LEU A 228 -7.06 7.78 18.15
N GLY A 229 -6.05 8.62 18.35
CA GLY A 229 -4.97 8.37 19.30
C GLY A 229 -3.98 7.29 18.86
N GLY A 230 -4.11 6.76 17.64
CA GLY A 230 -3.28 5.68 17.11
C GLY A 230 -3.79 5.20 15.75
N ILE A 231 -3.61 3.89 15.47
CA ILE A 231 -3.97 3.28 14.18
C ILE A 231 -4.83 2.03 14.34
N THR A 232 -5.55 1.69 13.27
CA THR A 232 -6.21 0.39 13.03
C THR A 232 -5.60 -0.30 11.82
N GLY A 233 -6.07 -1.51 11.50
CA GLY A 233 -5.73 -2.18 10.24
C GLY A 233 -6.17 -1.36 9.01
N ASP A 234 -7.34 -0.75 9.08
CA ASP A 234 -7.92 0.06 8.00
C ASP A 234 -7.07 1.31 7.73
N CYS A 235 -6.54 1.95 8.80
CA CYS A 235 -5.57 3.02 8.67
C CYS A 235 -4.31 2.58 7.89
N ALA A 236 -3.84 1.35 8.12
CA ALA A 236 -2.70 0.82 7.38
C ALA A 236 -3.06 0.56 5.91
N GLY A 237 -4.25 0.03 5.62
CA GLY A 237 -4.78 -0.12 4.26
C GLY A 237 -4.90 1.23 3.54
N ALA A 238 -5.51 2.23 4.19
CA ALA A 238 -5.61 3.59 3.67
C ALA A 238 -4.22 4.21 3.38
N MET A 239 -3.25 3.99 4.27
CA MET A 239 -1.85 4.43 4.08
C MET A 239 -1.24 3.81 2.82
N ILE A 240 -1.43 2.51 2.60
CA ILE A 240 -0.95 1.80 1.41
C ILE A 240 -1.52 2.46 0.16
N GLU A 241 -2.84 2.61 0.07
CA GLU A 241 -3.52 3.15 -1.11
C GLU A 241 -3.08 4.57 -1.45
N VAL A 242 -2.96 5.45 -0.43
CA VAL A 242 -2.52 6.84 -0.65
C VAL A 242 -1.05 6.89 -1.09
N ILE A 243 -0.15 6.13 -0.46
CA ILE A 243 1.27 6.11 -0.85
C ILE A 243 1.44 5.56 -2.26
N GLU A 244 0.71 4.49 -2.63
CA GLU A 244 0.72 3.98 -4.00
C GLU A 244 0.29 5.06 -5.01
N ALA A 245 -0.81 5.76 -4.72
CA ALA A 245 -1.33 6.79 -5.62
C ALA A 245 -0.36 7.97 -5.76
N VAL A 246 0.14 8.55 -4.65
CA VAL A 246 1.02 9.72 -4.73
C VAL A 246 2.37 9.42 -5.37
N SER A 247 2.95 8.25 -5.10
CA SER A 247 4.21 7.84 -5.72
C SER A 247 4.05 7.52 -7.20
N LEU A 248 2.95 6.87 -7.60
CA LEU A 248 2.62 6.62 -9.00
C LEU A 248 2.39 7.92 -9.78
N ILE A 249 1.59 8.86 -9.23
CA ILE A 249 1.35 10.17 -9.83
C ILE A 249 2.66 10.94 -10.00
N ALA A 250 3.52 10.96 -9.00
CA ALA A 250 4.80 11.64 -9.09
C ALA A 250 5.68 11.07 -10.22
N LEU A 251 5.75 9.72 -10.32
CA LEU A 251 6.52 9.05 -11.36
C LEU A 251 5.93 9.26 -12.76
N SER A 252 4.60 9.27 -12.90
CA SER A 252 3.93 9.52 -14.18
C SER A 252 4.01 10.98 -14.64
N SER A 253 4.14 11.93 -13.71
CA SER A 253 4.24 13.36 -14.02
C SER A 253 5.66 13.81 -14.37
N TYR A 254 6.66 12.98 -14.09
CA TYR A 254 8.06 13.24 -14.43
C TYR A 254 8.31 12.90 -15.92
N ARG A 255 8.47 13.94 -16.74
CA ARG A 255 8.73 13.87 -18.19
C ARG A 255 10.16 14.23 -18.53
#